data_4ca109552218ab0caa519e439f62ba90
#
_entry.id   4ca109552218ab0caa519e439f62ba90
#
_cell.length_a   1.000
_cell.length_b   1.000
_cell.length_c   1.000
_cell.angle_alpha   90.00
_cell.angle_beta   90.00
_cell.angle_gamma   90.00
#
_symmetry.space_group_name_H-M   'P 1'
#
loop_
_entity.id
_entity.type
_entity.pdbx_description
1 polymer ?
#
loop_
_entity_poly.entity_id
_entity_poly.type
_entity_poly.pdbx_seq_one_letter_code
_entity_poly.pdbx_strand_id
1 'polypeptide(L)'
;MASQLFAAIDVGSFELELGIYEISNKNRIKQVDHVRHVIALGRETYNTGMISYEMVGEICDVLNGFVRIMKGYKVHAYRAYATSAMRE
;
A
#
# COMPACT_ATOMS: atom_id res chain seq x y z
N MET A 1 -24.94 13.59 5.55
CA MET A 1 -24.66 12.40 4.80
C MET A 1 -23.24 11.92 5.05
N ALA A 2 -23.10 10.68 5.30
CA ALA A 2 -21.78 10.15 5.64
C ALA A 2 -20.84 10.14 4.44
N SER A 3 -19.60 10.45 4.68
CA SER A 3 -18.55 10.27 3.70
C SER A 3 -18.11 8.81 3.73
N GLN A 4 -17.39 8.40 2.70
CA GLN A 4 -16.86 7.06 2.60
C GLN A 4 -15.34 7.09 2.61
N LEU A 5 -14.74 6.07 3.20
CA LEU A 5 -13.29 5.95 3.25
C LEU A 5 -12.82 4.87 2.27
N PHE A 6 -11.76 5.19 1.57
CA PHE A 6 -11.15 4.29 0.61
C PHE A 6 -9.65 4.22 0.87
N ALA A 7 -9.05 3.11 0.49
CA ALA A 7 -7.63 2.92 0.69
C ALA A 7 -6.95 2.64 -0.64
N ALA A 8 -5.71 3.10 -0.77
CA ALA A 8 -4.86 2.79 -1.91
C ALA A 8 -3.53 2.28 -1.38
N ILE A 9 -3.09 1.14 -1.88
CA ILE A 9 -1.81 0.55 -1.55
C ILE A 9 -0.94 0.62 -2.78
N ASP A 10 0.25 1.17 -2.63
CA ASP A 10 1.22 1.27 -3.71
C ASP A 10 2.46 0.45 -3.34
N VAL A 11 2.72 -0.59 -4.12
CA VAL A 11 3.89 -1.45 -3.92
C VAL A 11 4.94 -0.99 -4.92
N GLY A 12 5.81 -0.08 -4.46
CA GLY A 12 6.83 0.49 -5.31
C GLY A 12 8.15 -0.27 -5.25
N SER A 13 9.12 0.23 -6.03
CA SER A 13 10.44 -0.41 -6.10
C SER A 13 11.22 -0.30 -4.81
N PHE A 14 11.00 0.76 -4.05
CA PHE A 14 11.78 1.04 -2.85
C PHE A 14 10.93 1.21 -1.62
N GLU A 15 9.61 1.23 -1.76
CA GLU A 15 8.74 1.45 -0.62
C GLU A 15 7.34 0.93 -0.87
N LEU A 16 6.66 0.66 0.24
CA LEU A 16 5.25 0.30 0.26
C LEU A 16 4.51 1.45 0.92
N GLU A 17 3.41 1.87 0.34
CA GLU A 17 2.63 2.99 0.87
C GLU A 17 1.16 2.62 0.97
N LEU A 18 0.54 3.13 2.02
CA LEU A 18 -0.89 3.03 2.22
C LEU A 18 -1.45 4.43 2.39
N GLY A 19 -2.42 4.80 1.58
CA GLY A 19 -3.14 6.05 1.74
C GLY A 19 -4.58 5.77 2.10
N ILE A 20 -5.11 6.51 3.05
CA ILE A 20 -6.52 6.45 3.42
C ILE A 20 -7.14 7.76 3.00
N TYR A 21 -8.22 7.68 2.23
CA TYR A 21 -8.86 8.84 1.62
C TYR A 21 -10.32 8.87 1.98
N GLU A 22 -10.80 10.06 2.25
CA GLU A 22 -12.22 10.30 2.51
C GLU A 22 -12.83 10.97 1.28
N ILE A 23 -13.94 10.43 0.79
CA ILE A 23 -14.67 11.00 -0.32
C ILE A 23 -16.01 11.46 0.20
N SER A 24 -16.25 12.77 0.08
CA SER A 24 -17.48 13.38 0.58
C SER A 24 -18.56 13.43 -0.49
N ASN A 25 -19.75 13.87 -0.08
CA ASN A 25 -20.90 14.00 -0.98
C ASN A 25 -20.66 14.88 -2.19
N LYS A 26 -19.73 15.83 -2.06
CA LYS A 26 -19.42 16.75 -3.15
C LYS A 26 -18.26 16.25 -4.00
N ASN A 27 -17.95 14.98 -3.90
CA ASN A 27 -16.83 14.36 -4.62
C ASN A 27 -15.49 14.99 -4.28
N ARG A 28 -15.39 15.51 -3.08
CA ARG A 28 -14.10 16.02 -2.59
C ARG A 28 -13.32 14.87 -1.98
N ILE A 29 -12.05 14.81 -2.34
CA ILE A 29 -11.16 13.76 -1.84
C ILE A 29 -10.18 14.40 -0.87
N LYS A 30 -10.07 13.81 0.32
CA LYS A 30 -9.16 14.28 1.34
C LYS A 30 -8.37 13.09 1.86
N GLN A 31 -7.04 13.21 1.87
CA GLN A 31 -6.21 12.20 2.47
C GLN A 31 -6.25 12.36 3.98
N VAL A 32 -6.69 11.31 4.67
CA VAL A 32 -6.83 11.37 6.13
C VAL A 32 -5.72 10.63 6.84
N ASP A 33 -5.00 9.75 6.14
CA ASP A 33 -3.86 9.06 6.73
C ASP A 33 -2.93 8.58 5.61
N HIS A 34 -1.67 8.39 5.97
CA HIS A 34 -0.65 7.93 5.04
C HIS A 34 0.42 7.20 5.81
N VAL A 35 0.72 5.96 5.39
CA VAL A 35 1.75 5.14 6.01
C VAL A 35 2.72 4.72 4.92
N ARG A 36 4.00 4.81 5.22
CA ARG A 36 5.06 4.51 4.27
C ARG A 36 6.08 3.60 4.93
N HIS A 37 6.46 2.54 4.23
CA HIS A 37 7.48 1.62 4.72
C HIS A 37 8.54 1.46 3.63
N VAL A 38 9.76 1.84 3.94
CA VAL A 38 10.86 1.80 2.97
C VAL A 38 11.48 0.41 2.94
N ILE A 39 11.58 -0.16 1.74
CA ILE A 39 12.25 -1.43 1.51
C ILE A 39 13.08 -1.28 0.23
N ALA A 40 14.06 -2.15 0.07
CA ALA A 40 14.94 -2.12 -1.10
C ALA A 40 14.52 -3.16 -2.14
N LEU A 41 13.20 -3.22 -2.41
CA LEU A 41 12.65 -4.21 -3.30
C LEU A 41 13.20 -4.12 -4.72
N GLY A 42 13.23 -2.90 -5.27
CA GLY A 42 13.71 -2.70 -6.62
C GLY A 42 15.17 -3.04 -6.77
N ARG A 43 15.97 -2.69 -5.77
CA ARG A 43 17.41 -2.98 -5.80
C ARG A 43 17.66 -4.48 -5.84
N GLU A 44 16.97 -5.23 -4.99
CA GLU A 44 17.16 -6.66 -4.93
C GLU A 44 16.74 -7.34 -6.23
N THR A 45 15.58 -6.97 -6.75
CA THR A 45 15.11 -7.51 -8.02
C THR A 45 16.08 -7.17 -9.15
N TYR A 46 16.60 -5.95 -9.13
CA TYR A 46 17.52 -5.49 -10.15
C TYR A 46 18.82 -6.28 -10.16
N ASN A 47 19.34 -6.58 -8.97
CA ASN A 47 20.62 -7.27 -8.84
C ASN A 47 20.52 -8.77 -9.09
N THR A 48 19.45 -9.41 -8.66
CA THR A 48 19.34 -10.86 -8.68
C THR A 48 18.29 -11.38 -9.63
N GLY A 49 17.37 -10.52 -10.06
CA GLY A 49 16.23 -10.93 -10.87
C GLY A 49 15.16 -11.66 -10.08
N MET A 50 15.34 -11.77 -8.77
CA MET A 50 14.39 -12.48 -7.90
C MET A 50 14.25 -11.76 -6.57
N ILE A 51 13.11 -11.97 -5.93
CA ILE A 51 12.85 -11.46 -4.60
C ILE A 51 13.13 -12.58 -3.61
N SER A 52 13.95 -12.32 -2.59
CA SER A 52 14.31 -13.32 -1.60
C SER A 52 13.11 -13.67 -0.70
N TYR A 53 13.20 -14.82 -0.04
CA TYR A 53 12.19 -15.21 0.95
C TYR A 53 12.08 -14.19 2.08
N GLU A 54 13.21 -13.64 2.50
CA GLU A 54 13.22 -12.64 3.55
C GLU A 54 12.47 -11.40 3.12
N MET A 55 12.68 -10.97 1.89
CA MET A 55 12.00 -9.80 1.35
C MET A 55 10.50 -10.06 1.22
N VAL A 56 10.11 -11.26 0.77
CA VAL A 56 8.69 -11.62 0.68
C VAL A 56 8.06 -11.58 2.07
N GLY A 57 8.78 -12.09 3.08
CA GLY A 57 8.29 -12.04 4.46
C GLY A 57 8.06 -10.61 4.93
N GLU A 58 9.01 -9.73 4.65
CA GLU A 58 8.89 -8.33 5.04
C GLU A 58 7.69 -7.67 4.34
N ILE A 59 7.53 -7.93 3.05
CA ILE A 59 6.40 -7.37 2.30
C ILE A 59 5.08 -7.86 2.90
N CYS A 60 4.98 -9.13 3.19
CA CYS A 60 3.77 -9.69 3.77
C CYS A 60 3.45 -9.08 5.12
N ASP A 61 4.47 -8.88 5.96
CA ASP A 61 4.26 -8.26 7.27
C ASP A 61 3.75 -6.84 7.13
N VAL A 62 4.32 -6.08 6.20
CA VAL A 62 3.89 -4.70 5.97
C VAL A 62 2.47 -4.67 5.45
N LEU A 63 2.14 -5.54 4.50
CA LEU A 63 0.79 -5.59 3.94
C LEU A 63 -0.23 -6.00 4.99
N ASN A 64 0.12 -6.93 5.87
CA ASN A 64 -0.75 -7.31 6.98
C ASN A 64 -0.99 -6.13 7.92
N GLY A 65 0.04 -5.33 8.15
CA GLY A 65 -0.10 -4.10 8.92
C GLY A 65 -1.06 -3.12 8.26
N PHE A 66 -0.96 -2.98 6.94
CA PHE A 66 -1.85 -2.11 6.19
C PHE A 66 -3.30 -2.60 6.30
N VAL A 67 -3.51 -3.92 6.24
CA VAL A 67 -4.85 -4.50 6.38
C VAL A 67 -5.44 -4.14 7.75
N ARG A 68 -4.64 -4.21 8.80
CA ARG A 68 -5.12 -3.84 10.14
C ARG A 68 -5.53 -2.37 10.19
N ILE A 69 -4.74 -1.51 9.57
CA ILE A 69 -5.06 -0.08 9.52
C ILE A 69 -6.36 0.14 8.75
N MET A 70 -6.51 -0.52 7.60
CA MET A 70 -7.73 -0.40 6.81
C MET A 70 -8.95 -0.87 7.58
N LYS A 71 -8.82 -1.96 8.35
CA LYS A 71 -9.91 -2.46 9.18
C LYS A 71 -10.26 -1.48 10.30
N GLY A 72 -9.24 -0.85 10.87
CA GLY A 72 -9.44 0.16 11.91
C GLY A 72 -10.24 1.34 11.40
N TYR A 73 -9.98 1.76 10.17
CA TYR A 73 -10.73 2.86 9.55
C TYR A 73 -12.06 2.40 8.97
N LYS A 74 -12.27 1.08 8.84
CA LYS A 74 -13.49 0.53 8.22
C LYS A 74 -13.66 1.06 6.81
N VAL A 75 -12.59 0.97 6.01
CA VAL A 75 -12.64 1.47 4.64
C VAL A 75 -13.68 0.71 3.84
N HIS A 76 -14.35 1.43 2.94
CA HIS A 76 -15.40 0.87 2.11
C HIS A 76 -14.85 -0.04 1.03
N ALA A 77 -13.72 0.34 0.45
CA ALA A 77 -13.07 -0.43 -0.60
C ALA A 77 -11.60 -0.03 -0.67
N TYR A 78 -10.80 -0.84 -1.35
CA TYR A 78 -9.39 -0.51 -1.53
C TYR A 78 -8.91 -0.97 -2.89
N ARG A 79 -7.78 -0.43 -3.32
CA ARG A 79 -7.06 -0.87 -4.50
C ARG A 79 -5.58 -0.96 -4.19
N ALA A 80 -4.92 -1.92 -4.84
CA ALA A 80 -3.49 -2.11 -4.70
C ALA A 80 -2.85 -2.07 -6.08
N TYR A 81 -1.71 -1.40 -6.16
CA TYR A 81 -0.95 -1.26 -7.41
C TYR A 81 0.47 -1.74 -7.19
N ALA A 82 1.05 -2.34 -8.20
CA ALA A 82 2.43 -2.79 -8.14
C ALA A 82 3.21 -2.20 -9.31
N THR A 83 4.48 -1.85 -9.03
CA THR A 83 5.36 -1.32 -10.06
C THR A 83 5.98 -2.45 -10.87
N SER A 84 6.80 -2.08 -11.88
CA SER A 84 7.47 -3.05 -12.72
C SER A 84 8.39 -3.98 -11.92
N ALA A 85 8.91 -3.53 -10.78
CA ALA A 85 9.77 -4.38 -9.95
C ALA A 85 9.04 -5.62 -9.45
N MET A 86 7.73 -5.50 -9.22
CA MET A 86 6.92 -6.63 -8.77
C MET A 86 6.51 -7.56 -9.90
N ARG A 87 6.56 -7.07 -11.12
CA ARG A 87 6.13 -7.84 -12.28
C ARG A 87 7.23 -8.72 -12.84
N GLU A 88 8.47 -8.38 -12.56
CA GLU A 88 9.62 -9.12 -13.01
C GLU A 88 10.03 -10.15 -11.96
#